data_a28ee220546cfcc8c4c67fdb3a49cbc4
#
_entry.id   a28ee220546cfcc8c4c67fdb3a49cbc4
#
_cell.length_a   1.000
_cell.length_b   1.000
_cell.length_c   1.000
_cell.angle_alpha   90.00
_cell.angle_beta   90.00
_cell.angle_gamma   90.00
#
_symmetry.space_group_name_H-M   'P 1'
#
loop_
_entity.id
_entity.type
_entity.pdbx_description
1 polymer ?
#
loop_
_entity_poly.entity_id
_entity_poly.type
_entity_poly.pdbx_seq_one_letter_code
_entity_poly.pdbx_strand_id
1 'polypeptide(L)'
;MNAKVLLTLFWALLFGVQSIDAQIPPYYSIVNFNQEGNALKEDLSDLIINTHTTLIPYTSGSTDTWDVIHSSDSDSTISNNVILFYGYDDTDNNSFNDRTRSIAYQQSSGLCISYWNREHVFARSLANPNLVTDFPGPGTDVHNLRAADCQMNSYRSNNYFGDGSGNSFLDEDFYPGDEFKGDVARIIMYMYLRYSTQCEPINIGVGSRSYSDNADMPNIFLEWNEEDPVSEFERNRNEVIYSFQGNRNPFIDNPYLATLIWNGPNAEDSWGLLSTADLGFESVFVHPTIAKDYVYLEGLELSKDAIKIYNQLGQPLDFHLEGNKINISSFSKGIYFISILDQHKSKLFKFLVH
;
A
#
# COMPACT_ATOMS: atom_id res chain seq x y z
N MET A 1 -39.77 31.60 52.16
CA MET A 1 -39.11 31.95 50.90
C MET A 1 -38.22 30.75 50.52
N ASN A 2 -38.66 29.97 49.55
CA ASN A 2 -38.00 28.67 49.17
C ASN A 2 -36.95 28.92 48.08
N ALA A 3 -35.71 28.58 48.38
CA ALA A 3 -34.66 28.57 47.41
C ALA A 3 -34.69 27.21 46.67
N LYS A 4 -34.98 27.22 45.37
CA LYS A 4 -34.88 26.06 44.49
C LYS A 4 -33.42 25.90 44.10
N VAL A 5 -32.83 24.79 44.52
CA VAL A 5 -31.52 24.32 44.04
C VAL A 5 -31.71 23.68 42.67
N LEU A 6 -31.13 24.26 41.65
CA LEU A 6 -31.11 23.74 40.28
C LEU A 6 -29.92 22.80 40.19
N LEU A 7 -30.21 21.49 40.16
CA LEU A 7 -29.20 20.45 39.95
C LEU A 7 -29.01 20.28 38.42
N THR A 8 -27.98 20.84 37.88
CA THR A 8 -27.58 20.59 36.48
C THR A 8 -26.78 19.31 36.41
N LEU A 9 -27.42 18.24 35.90
CA LEU A 9 -26.72 17.00 35.51
C LEU A 9 -25.88 17.28 34.27
N PHE A 10 -24.56 17.29 34.43
CA PHE A 10 -23.58 17.28 33.33
C PHE A 10 -23.48 15.82 32.85
N TRP A 11 -24.15 15.49 31.75
CA TRP A 11 -23.90 14.26 31.02
C TRP A 11 -22.59 14.42 30.23
N ALA A 12 -21.50 13.91 30.78
CA ALA A 12 -20.29 13.70 30.03
C ALA A 12 -20.53 12.53 29.04
N LEU A 13 -20.79 12.85 27.78
CA LEU A 13 -20.68 11.90 26.69
C LEU A 13 -19.19 11.52 26.57
N LEU A 14 -18.82 10.41 27.19
CA LEU A 14 -17.63 9.66 26.87
C LEU A 14 -17.81 9.10 25.44
N PHE A 15 -17.41 9.83 24.44
CA PHE A 15 -17.06 9.24 23.16
C PHE A 15 -15.83 8.37 23.43
N GLY A 16 -16.06 7.09 23.67
CA GLY A 16 -15.01 6.11 23.55
C GLY A 16 -14.53 6.16 22.09
N VAL A 17 -13.34 6.71 21.88
CA VAL A 17 -12.59 6.45 20.66
C VAL A 17 -12.33 4.95 20.70
N GLN A 18 -13.19 4.17 20.05
CA GLN A 18 -12.85 2.80 19.71
C GLN A 18 -11.72 2.95 18.70
N SER A 19 -10.50 2.62 19.09
CA SER A 19 -9.47 2.26 18.14
C SER A 19 -10.06 1.10 17.34
N ILE A 20 -10.42 1.36 16.09
CA ILE A 20 -10.65 0.29 15.13
C ILE A 20 -9.24 -0.25 14.91
N ASP A 21 -8.90 -1.33 15.62
CA ASP A 21 -7.74 -2.13 15.25
C ASP A 21 -7.96 -2.53 13.79
N ALA A 22 -7.10 -2.06 12.93
CA ALA A 22 -7.15 -2.35 11.50
C ALA A 22 -6.91 -3.84 11.34
N GLN A 23 -7.99 -4.60 11.20
CA GLN A 23 -7.95 -6.06 11.16
C GLN A 23 -7.56 -6.50 9.75
N ILE A 24 -6.55 -7.37 9.65
CA ILE A 24 -6.17 -8.02 8.39
C ILE A 24 -7.41 -8.76 7.83
N PRO A 25 -7.82 -8.48 6.57
CA PRO A 25 -9.00 -9.11 6.00
C PRO A 25 -8.87 -10.64 5.94
N PRO A 26 -9.98 -11.40 6.13
CA PRO A 26 -9.96 -12.87 6.08
C PRO A 26 -9.38 -13.47 4.79
N TYR A 27 -9.42 -12.74 3.67
CA TYR A 27 -8.78 -13.11 2.40
C TYR A 27 -7.29 -13.44 2.58
N TYR A 28 -6.60 -12.76 3.49
CA TYR A 28 -5.18 -12.90 3.75
C TYR A 28 -4.84 -13.87 4.88
N SER A 29 -5.80 -14.65 5.38
CA SER A 29 -5.65 -15.51 6.57
C SER A 29 -4.57 -16.60 6.46
N ILE A 30 -4.12 -16.92 5.26
CA ILE A 30 -3.06 -17.92 5.00
C ILE A 30 -1.67 -17.29 4.88
N VAL A 31 -1.53 -15.98 4.82
CA VAL A 31 -0.26 -15.25 4.67
C VAL A 31 0.39 -15.06 6.03
N ASN A 32 1.68 -15.33 6.12
CA ASN A 32 2.45 -15.10 7.34
C ASN A 32 3.10 -13.70 7.32
N PHE A 33 2.45 -12.71 7.90
CA PHE A 33 2.94 -11.33 7.99
C PHE A 33 4.08 -11.11 9.00
N ASN A 34 4.59 -12.15 9.66
CA ASN A 34 5.85 -12.09 10.40
C ASN A 34 7.08 -12.29 9.51
N GLN A 35 6.87 -12.49 8.20
CA GLN A 35 7.91 -12.60 7.20
C GLN A 35 8.06 -11.29 6.43
N GLU A 36 9.24 -11.11 5.84
CA GLU A 36 9.63 -9.97 5.01
C GLU A 36 10.34 -10.47 3.75
N GLY A 37 10.61 -9.58 2.80
CA GLY A 37 11.36 -9.88 1.60
C GLY A 37 10.72 -10.96 0.73
N ASN A 38 11.57 -11.86 0.20
CA ASN A 38 11.13 -12.91 -0.71
C ASN A 38 10.12 -13.88 -0.10
N ALA A 39 10.20 -14.17 1.20
CA ALA A 39 9.28 -15.11 1.83
C ALA A 39 7.85 -14.54 1.86
N LEU A 40 7.67 -13.27 2.21
CA LEU A 40 6.35 -12.60 2.13
C LEU A 40 5.88 -12.46 0.69
N LYS A 41 6.80 -12.14 -0.24
CA LYS A 41 6.51 -12.06 -1.68
C LYS A 41 5.94 -13.37 -2.22
N GLU A 42 6.53 -14.52 -1.85
CA GLU A 42 6.07 -15.85 -2.24
C GLU A 42 4.68 -16.17 -1.67
N ASP A 43 4.45 -15.93 -0.37
CA ASP A 43 3.15 -16.17 0.27
C ASP A 43 2.02 -15.36 -0.41
N LEU A 44 2.28 -14.07 -0.71
CA LEU A 44 1.31 -13.22 -1.41
C LEU A 44 1.11 -13.63 -2.86
N SER A 45 2.18 -14.02 -3.56
CA SER A 45 2.11 -14.54 -4.92
C SER A 45 1.24 -15.80 -4.98
N ASP A 46 1.48 -16.75 -4.09
CA ASP A 46 0.70 -17.98 -4.00
C ASP A 46 -0.78 -17.71 -3.69
N LEU A 47 -1.06 -16.76 -2.78
CA LEU A 47 -2.43 -16.35 -2.48
C LEU A 47 -3.13 -15.83 -3.73
N ILE A 48 -2.57 -14.84 -4.44
CA ILE A 48 -3.23 -14.22 -5.60
C ILE A 48 -3.32 -15.16 -6.79
N ILE A 49 -2.38 -16.11 -6.95
CA ILE A 49 -2.44 -17.16 -7.96
C ILE A 49 -3.59 -18.14 -7.68
N ASN A 50 -3.68 -18.62 -6.45
CA ASN A 50 -4.67 -19.62 -6.05
C ASN A 50 -6.09 -19.08 -5.97
N THR A 51 -6.25 -17.77 -5.72
CA THR A 51 -7.56 -17.11 -5.64
C THR A 51 -8.04 -16.54 -6.97
N HIS A 52 -7.19 -16.43 -7.99
CA HIS A 52 -7.60 -16.04 -9.35
C HIS A 52 -8.35 -17.18 -10.04
N THR A 53 -9.60 -17.37 -9.65
CA THR A 53 -10.42 -18.53 -10.05
C THR A 53 -11.13 -18.34 -11.39
N THR A 54 -11.30 -17.11 -11.84
CA THR A 54 -12.01 -16.78 -13.08
C THR A 54 -11.14 -15.93 -13.99
N LEU A 55 -10.67 -16.53 -15.08
CA LEU A 55 -9.93 -15.80 -16.10
C LEU A 55 -10.91 -15.15 -17.08
N ILE A 56 -10.89 -13.82 -17.14
CA ILE A 56 -11.82 -13.03 -17.97
C ILE A 56 -11.29 -12.95 -19.40
N PRO A 57 -12.11 -13.25 -20.44
CA PRO A 57 -11.70 -13.07 -21.83
C PRO A 57 -11.56 -11.57 -22.20
N TYR A 58 -10.65 -11.26 -23.13
CA TYR A 58 -10.44 -9.88 -23.55
C TYR A 58 -11.66 -9.27 -24.21
N THR A 59 -12.27 -9.98 -25.17
CA THR A 59 -13.54 -9.61 -25.82
C THR A 59 -14.33 -10.88 -26.11
N SER A 60 -15.59 -10.92 -25.71
CA SER A 60 -16.46 -12.07 -25.89
C SER A 60 -17.93 -11.66 -26.05
N GLY A 61 -18.80 -12.62 -26.32
CA GLY A 61 -20.24 -12.45 -26.30
C GLY A 61 -20.90 -12.65 -24.94
N SER A 62 -20.10 -12.94 -23.92
CA SER A 62 -20.49 -13.02 -22.49
C SER A 62 -19.64 -12.04 -21.73
N THR A 63 -19.62 -12.10 -20.39
CA THR A 63 -18.77 -11.23 -19.55
C THR A 63 -17.32 -11.22 -20.05
N ASP A 64 -16.81 -10.04 -20.32
CA ASP A 64 -15.45 -9.81 -20.77
C ASP A 64 -14.79 -8.62 -20.05
N THR A 65 -13.56 -8.26 -20.43
CA THR A 65 -12.86 -7.17 -19.75
C THR A 65 -13.51 -5.80 -19.94
N TRP A 66 -14.35 -5.58 -20.97
CA TRP A 66 -15.12 -4.34 -21.10
C TRP A 66 -16.15 -4.22 -19.99
N ASP A 67 -16.91 -5.30 -19.72
CA ASP A 67 -17.94 -5.30 -18.69
C ASP A 67 -17.34 -5.05 -17.31
N VAL A 68 -16.18 -5.66 -17.05
CA VAL A 68 -15.49 -5.46 -15.76
C VAL A 68 -14.98 -4.03 -15.65
N ILE A 69 -14.35 -3.46 -16.69
CA ILE A 69 -13.85 -2.08 -16.68
C ILE A 69 -15.01 -1.07 -16.57
N HIS A 70 -16.14 -1.29 -17.22
CA HIS A 70 -17.32 -0.42 -17.03
C HIS A 70 -17.74 -0.33 -15.56
N SER A 71 -17.56 -1.40 -14.81
CA SER A 71 -17.91 -1.45 -13.40
C SER A 71 -16.76 -0.98 -12.50
N SER A 72 -15.52 -1.39 -12.78
CA SER A 72 -14.36 -1.12 -11.96
C SER A 72 -13.82 0.30 -12.11
N ASP A 73 -13.91 0.86 -13.31
CA ASP A 73 -13.40 2.19 -13.61
C ASP A 73 -14.55 3.24 -13.69
N SER A 74 -15.75 2.88 -13.19
CA SER A 74 -16.92 3.77 -13.18
C SER A 74 -16.67 5.05 -12.39
N ASP A 75 -17.12 6.18 -12.94
CA ASP A 75 -17.18 7.45 -12.22
C ASP A 75 -18.35 7.43 -11.23
N SER A 76 -18.06 7.62 -9.96
CA SER A 76 -19.07 7.67 -8.91
C SER A 76 -19.95 8.93 -8.95
N THR A 77 -19.52 9.96 -9.67
CA THR A 77 -20.19 11.27 -9.76
C THR A 77 -21.02 11.44 -11.04
N ILE A 78 -20.58 10.82 -12.14
CA ILE A 78 -21.25 10.92 -13.45
C ILE A 78 -21.67 9.53 -13.92
N SER A 79 -22.96 9.25 -13.86
CA SER A 79 -23.52 7.96 -14.27
C SER A 79 -23.16 7.62 -15.72
N ASN A 80 -22.81 6.35 -15.96
CA ASN A 80 -22.38 5.83 -17.26
C ASN A 80 -21.08 6.45 -17.81
N ASN A 81 -20.25 7.07 -16.96
CA ASN A 81 -18.91 7.46 -17.32
C ASN A 81 -17.88 6.51 -16.65
N VAL A 82 -16.71 6.41 -17.27
CA VAL A 82 -15.50 5.83 -16.71
C VAL A 82 -14.48 6.93 -16.42
N ILE A 83 -13.67 6.72 -15.41
CA ILE A 83 -12.46 7.51 -15.15
C ILE A 83 -11.41 7.10 -16.17
N LEU A 84 -10.86 8.08 -16.87
CA LEU A 84 -9.81 7.86 -17.87
C LEU A 84 -8.42 7.96 -17.21
N PHE A 85 -7.71 6.88 -17.25
CA PHE A 85 -6.35 6.79 -16.71
C PHE A 85 -5.43 7.77 -17.46
N TYR A 86 -4.61 8.50 -16.73
CA TYR A 86 -3.74 9.59 -17.19
C TYR A 86 -4.46 10.90 -17.55
N GLY A 87 -5.81 10.95 -17.53
CA GLY A 87 -6.58 12.15 -17.81
C GLY A 87 -6.64 13.11 -16.62
N TYR A 88 -6.78 14.41 -16.87
CA TYR A 88 -6.70 15.42 -15.81
C TYR A 88 -7.61 16.66 -15.98
N ASP A 89 -8.20 16.92 -17.16
CA ASP A 89 -9.02 18.12 -17.39
C ASP A 89 -10.19 17.88 -18.36
N ASP A 90 -11.41 17.95 -17.84
CA ASP A 90 -12.66 17.85 -18.64
C ASP A 90 -13.16 19.23 -19.14
N THR A 91 -12.42 20.34 -18.90
CA THR A 91 -12.94 21.70 -19.06
C THR A 91 -12.31 22.50 -20.21
N ASP A 92 -11.23 22.03 -20.80
CA ASP A 92 -10.43 22.74 -21.79
C ASP A 92 -10.83 22.48 -23.25
N ASN A 93 -11.85 21.64 -23.49
CA ASN A 93 -12.31 21.16 -24.82
C ASN A 93 -11.24 20.35 -25.58
N ASN A 94 -10.31 19.73 -24.89
CA ASN A 94 -9.30 18.86 -25.46
C ASN A 94 -9.53 17.42 -25.00
N SER A 95 -10.17 16.61 -25.81
CA SER A 95 -10.52 15.24 -25.45
C SER A 95 -9.31 14.32 -25.18
N PHE A 96 -8.11 14.74 -25.54
CA PHE A 96 -6.88 13.98 -25.28
C PHE A 96 -6.57 13.80 -23.78
N ASN A 97 -6.90 14.80 -22.98
CA ASN A 97 -6.62 14.87 -21.56
C ASN A 97 -7.88 14.82 -20.68
N ASP A 98 -9.05 14.49 -21.27
CA ASP A 98 -10.27 14.32 -20.48
C ASP A 98 -10.06 13.31 -19.36
N ARG A 99 -10.58 13.65 -18.17
CA ARG A 99 -10.56 12.81 -17.00
C ARG A 99 -11.67 11.75 -16.99
N THR A 100 -12.79 12.05 -17.65
CA THR A 100 -13.94 11.14 -17.70
C THR A 100 -14.52 11.01 -19.10
N ARG A 101 -15.16 9.88 -19.38
CA ARG A 101 -15.89 9.70 -20.64
C ARG A 101 -16.99 8.67 -20.51
N SER A 102 -18.09 8.88 -21.28
CA SER A 102 -19.17 7.91 -21.32
C SER A 102 -18.71 6.55 -21.86
N ILE A 103 -19.22 5.48 -21.25
CA ILE A 103 -18.99 4.09 -21.68
C ILE A 103 -19.38 3.87 -23.15
N ALA A 104 -20.32 4.65 -23.69
CA ALA A 104 -20.74 4.56 -25.08
C ALA A 104 -19.63 4.89 -26.09
N TYR A 105 -18.55 5.56 -25.68
CA TYR A 105 -17.40 5.90 -26.51
C TYR A 105 -16.23 4.92 -26.36
N GLN A 106 -16.50 3.68 -25.96
CA GLN A 106 -15.48 2.63 -25.99
C GLN A 106 -15.14 2.24 -27.43
N GLN A 107 -13.85 1.97 -27.70
CA GLN A 107 -13.39 1.62 -29.04
C GLN A 107 -12.26 0.58 -29.00
N SER A 108 -12.41 -0.49 -29.73
CA SER A 108 -11.36 -1.52 -29.87
C SER A 108 -10.46 -1.30 -31.08
N SER A 109 -10.93 -0.55 -32.08
CA SER A 109 -10.20 -0.27 -33.33
C SER A 109 -10.88 0.87 -34.10
N GLY A 110 -10.12 1.60 -34.91
CA GLY A 110 -10.65 2.65 -35.80
C GLY A 110 -10.40 4.07 -35.30
N LEU A 111 -11.44 4.91 -35.21
CA LEU A 111 -11.29 6.30 -34.76
C LEU A 111 -10.87 6.35 -33.29
N CYS A 112 -9.89 7.21 -32.97
CA CYS A 112 -9.34 7.36 -31.64
C CYS A 112 -9.76 8.66 -30.95
N ILE A 113 -10.07 9.71 -31.74
CA ILE A 113 -10.43 11.02 -31.18
C ILE A 113 -11.75 10.95 -30.42
N SER A 114 -11.75 11.35 -29.16
CA SER A 114 -12.90 11.31 -28.26
C SER A 114 -13.43 9.92 -27.93
N TYR A 115 -12.66 8.87 -28.19
CA TYR A 115 -12.95 7.50 -27.77
C TYR A 115 -11.98 7.08 -26.68
N TRP A 116 -12.37 6.06 -25.91
CA TRP A 116 -11.50 5.42 -24.92
C TRP A 116 -11.32 3.93 -25.23
N ASN A 117 -10.23 3.36 -24.79
CA ASN A 117 -9.91 1.95 -24.95
C ASN A 117 -9.28 1.38 -23.68
N ARG A 118 -8.89 0.09 -23.73
CA ARG A 118 -8.25 -0.61 -22.61
C ARG A 118 -6.75 -0.39 -22.68
N GLU A 119 -6.23 0.38 -21.73
CA GLU A 119 -4.80 0.52 -21.49
C GLU A 119 -4.28 -0.71 -20.76
N HIS A 120 -3.17 -1.28 -21.25
CA HIS A 120 -2.38 -2.24 -20.49
C HIS A 120 -1.28 -1.47 -19.76
N VAL A 121 -1.46 -1.24 -18.46
CA VAL A 121 -0.50 -0.47 -17.64
C VAL A 121 0.87 -1.11 -17.67
N PHE A 122 0.98 -2.43 -17.44
CA PHE A 122 2.13 -3.18 -17.88
C PHE A 122 1.99 -3.47 -19.37
N ALA A 123 2.76 -2.71 -20.18
CA ALA A 123 2.63 -2.78 -21.63
C ALA A 123 2.90 -4.19 -22.16
N ARG A 124 2.03 -4.66 -23.07
CA ARG A 124 2.07 -6.04 -23.59
C ARG A 124 3.42 -6.44 -24.18
N SER A 125 4.05 -5.54 -24.91
CA SER A 125 5.33 -5.79 -25.60
C SER A 125 6.56 -5.73 -24.71
N LEU A 126 6.43 -5.26 -23.48
CA LEU A 126 7.51 -5.19 -22.48
C LEU A 126 7.57 -6.43 -21.58
N ALA A 127 6.53 -7.26 -21.61
CA ALA A 127 6.54 -8.56 -20.95
C ALA A 127 7.32 -9.59 -21.76
N ASN A 128 7.90 -10.58 -21.10
CA ASN A 128 8.65 -11.65 -21.75
C ASN A 128 8.23 -13.04 -21.23
N PRO A 129 7.46 -13.82 -22.02
CA PRO A 129 6.91 -13.52 -23.34
C PRO A 129 5.86 -12.41 -23.31
N ASN A 130 5.59 -11.80 -24.47
CA ASN A 130 4.58 -10.74 -24.61
C ASN A 130 3.22 -11.17 -24.05
N LEU A 131 2.48 -10.20 -23.48
CA LEU A 131 1.09 -10.45 -23.04
C LEU A 131 0.18 -10.61 -24.27
N VAL A 132 -0.47 -11.76 -24.37
CA VAL A 132 -1.44 -12.05 -25.44
C VAL A 132 -2.87 -11.86 -24.94
N THR A 133 -3.78 -11.49 -25.86
CA THR A 133 -5.21 -11.27 -25.56
C THR A 133 -6.14 -12.24 -26.27
N ASP A 134 -5.57 -13.18 -27.02
CA ASP A 134 -6.34 -14.19 -27.79
C ASP A 134 -7.00 -15.23 -26.86
N PHE A 135 -6.43 -15.41 -25.67
CA PHE A 135 -6.93 -16.32 -24.65
C PHE A 135 -6.92 -15.60 -23.28
N PRO A 136 -7.85 -15.95 -22.36
CA PRO A 136 -7.80 -15.47 -20.99
C PRO A 136 -6.46 -15.82 -20.31
N GLY A 137 -5.84 -14.81 -19.68
CA GLY A 137 -4.52 -14.97 -19.05
C GLY A 137 -3.87 -13.61 -18.70
N PRO A 138 -2.53 -13.53 -18.68
CA PRO A 138 -1.83 -12.32 -18.24
C PRO A 138 -2.20 -11.06 -19.02
N GLY A 139 -2.52 -11.18 -20.31
CA GLY A 139 -2.93 -10.05 -21.17
C GLY A 139 -4.39 -9.63 -20.99
N THR A 140 -5.17 -10.36 -20.22
CA THR A 140 -6.58 -10.08 -19.97
C THR A 140 -6.91 -9.89 -18.49
N ASP A 141 -5.90 -9.90 -17.63
CA ASP A 141 -6.05 -9.62 -16.21
C ASP A 141 -6.52 -8.18 -16.00
N VAL A 142 -7.69 -8.01 -15.39
CA VAL A 142 -8.29 -6.67 -15.28
C VAL A 142 -7.54 -5.79 -14.27
N HIS A 143 -6.77 -6.35 -13.35
CA HIS A 143 -5.88 -5.54 -12.52
C HIS A 143 -4.85 -4.74 -13.35
N ASN A 144 -4.46 -5.25 -14.53
CA ASN A 144 -3.56 -4.58 -15.48
C ASN A 144 -4.28 -3.69 -16.49
N LEU A 145 -5.61 -3.69 -16.54
CA LEU A 145 -6.37 -2.99 -17.57
C LEU A 145 -7.08 -1.76 -16.97
N ARG A 146 -6.97 -0.62 -17.65
CA ARG A 146 -7.65 0.62 -17.27
C ARG A 146 -8.36 1.22 -18.46
N ALA A 147 -9.49 1.89 -18.22
CA ALA A 147 -10.04 2.79 -19.22
C ALA A 147 -9.07 3.96 -19.43
N ALA A 148 -8.67 4.24 -20.67
CA ALA A 148 -7.82 5.39 -21.00
C ALA A 148 -8.29 6.05 -22.29
N ASP A 149 -8.12 7.38 -22.43
CA ASP A 149 -8.30 8.03 -23.71
C ASP A 149 -7.48 7.32 -24.77
N CYS A 150 -8.07 7.06 -25.95
CA CYS A 150 -7.42 6.28 -26.98
C CYS A 150 -6.15 6.98 -27.54
N GLN A 151 -6.16 8.32 -27.64
CA GLN A 151 -4.99 9.08 -28.09
C GLN A 151 -3.92 9.13 -27.00
N MET A 152 -4.31 9.29 -25.72
CA MET A 152 -3.40 9.26 -24.58
C MET A 152 -2.74 7.87 -24.44
N ASN A 153 -3.51 6.79 -24.56
CA ASN A 153 -2.97 5.42 -24.60
C ASN A 153 -1.96 5.24 -25.74
N SER A 154 -2.29 5.75 -26.94
CA SER A 154 -1.37 5.73 -28.08
C SER A 154 -0.12 6.58 -27.87
N TYR A 155 -0.24 7.70 -27.15
CA TYR A 155 0.87 8.59 -26.80
C TYR A 155 1.80 7.94 -25.78
N ARG A 156 1.23 7.31 -24.74
CA ARG A 156 1.99 6.49 -23.80
C ARG A 156 2.68 5.32 -24.48
N SER A 157 1.95 4.60 -25.37
CA SER A 157 2.47 3.45 -26.12
C SER A 157 3.11 2.39 -25.19
N ASN A 158 4.37 2.02 -25.44
CA ASN A 158 5.17 1.15 -24.57
C ASN A 158 6.40 1.89 -23.98
N ASN A 159 6.29 3.21 -23.83
CA ASN A 159 7.33 3.95 -23.15
C ASN A 159 7.46 3.52 -21.68
N TYR A 160 8.65 3.51 -21.16
CA TYR A 160 8.91 3.21 -19.77
C TYR A 160 8.32 4.29 -18.87
N PHE A 161 8.00 3.92 -17.66
CA PHE A 161 7.62 4.90 -16.65
C PHE A 161 8.87 5.58 -16.08
N GLY A 162 8.83 6.91 -16.05
CA GLY A 162 9.87 7.77 -15.51
C GLY A 162 9.32 8.81 -14.56
N ASP A 163 10.19 9.41 -13.76
CA ASP A 163 9.83 10.38 -12.74
C ASP A 163 9.40 11.72 -13.34
N GLY A 164 8.56 12.46 -12.59
CA GLY A 164 8.04 13.75 -13.02
C GLY A 164 7.17 14.40 -11.94
N SER A 165 6.44 15.43 -12.34
CA SER A 165 5.48 16.11 -11.46
C SER A 165 4.36 16.79 -12.25
N GLY A 166 3.18 16.94 -11.64
CA GLY A 166 2.01 17.55 -12.24
C GLY A 166 1.18 16.56 -13.07
N ASN A 167 0.75 16.98 -14.26
CA ASN A 167 -0.07 16.17 -15.14
C ASN A 167 0.77 15.12 -15.88
N SER A 168 0.11 14.14 -16.52
CA SER A 168 0.76 13.15 -17.36
C SER A 168 1.47 13.78 -18.56
N PHE A 169 2.67 13.29 -18.87
CA PHE A 169 3.44 13.73 -20.04
C PHE A 169 4.43 12.66 -20.50
N LEU A 170 4.91 12.79 -21.72
CA LEU A 170 6.00 12.01 -22.30
C LEU A 170 7.16 12.93 -22.65
N ASP A 171 8.34 12.62 -22.11
CA ASP A 171 9.62 13.20 -22.52
C ASP A 171 10.53 12.05 -23.00
N GLU A 172 11.60 11.71 -22.30
CA GLU A 172 12.34 10.46 -22.56
C GLU A 172 11.52 9.24 -22.13
N ASP A 173 10.85 9.35 -20.97
CA ASP A 173 9.98 8.35 -20.37
C ASP A 173 8.59 8.93 -20.11
N PHE A 174 7.61 8.08 -19.84
CA PHE A 174 6.25 8.51 -19.58
C PHE A 174 6.01 8.72 -18.08
N TYR A 175 5.62 9.93 -17.70
CA TYR A 175 5.11 10.25 -16.36
C TYR A 175 3.59 10.15 -16.34
N PRO A 176 2.97 9.33 -15.45
CA PRO A 176 1.53 9.09 -15.47
C PRO A 176 0.67 10.21 -14.86
N GLY A 177 1.29 11.22 -14.24
CA GLY A 177 0.65 12.26 -13.44
C GLY A 177 0.65 11.96 -11.96
N ASP A 178 0.66 13.04 -11.15
CA ASP A 178 0.70 12.93 -9.68
C ASP A 178 -0.46 12.12 -9.11
N GLU A 179 -1.62 12.13 -9.78
CA GLU A 179 -2.84 11.43 -9.36
C GLU A 179 -2.80 9.92 -9.63
N PHE A 180 -2.00 9.45 -10.58
CA PHE A 180 -2.01 8.06 -11.03
C PHE A 180 -0.70 7.32 -10.82
N LYS A 181 0.33 7.98 -10.31
CA LYS A 181 1.65 7.36 -10.14
C LYS A 181 1.63 6.20 -9.15
N GLY A 182 0.90 6.33 -8.04
CA GLY A 182 0.71 5.25 -7.07
C GLY A 182 -0.12 4.11 -7.64
N ASP A 183 -1.20 4.41 -8.40
CA ASP A 183 -1.99 3.41 -9.11
C ASP A 183 -1.10 2.56 -10.04
N VAL A 184 -0.24 3.23 -10.85
CA VAL A 184 0.72 2.54 -11.73
C VAL A 184 1.64 1.64 -10.91
N ALA A 185 2.25 2.16 -9.85
CA ALA A 185 3.17 1.40 -9.01
C ALA A 185 2.51 0.12 -8.46
N ARG A 186 1.31 0.25 -7.88
CA ARG A 186 0.55 -0.88 -7.31
C ARG A 186 0.11 -1.91 -8.37
N ILE A 187 -0.20 -1.45 -9.58
CA ILE A 187 -0.50 -2.35 -10.71
C ILE A 187 0.75 -3.12 -11.15
N ILE A 188 1.90 -2.44 -11.31
CA ILE A 188 3.16 -3.09 -11.72
C ILE A 188 3.63 -4.10 -10.67
N MET A 189 3.56 -3.75 -9.39
CA MET A 189 3.89 -4.67 -8.29
C MET A 189 2.97 -5.90 -8.28
N TYR A 190 1.66 -5.72 -8.48
CA TYR A 190 0.71 -6.83 -8.62
C TYR A 190 1.07 -7.73 -9.81
N MET A 191 1.33 -7.16 -10.99
CA MET A 191 1.69 -7.94 -12.18
C MET A 191 2.95 -8.77 -11.95
N TYR A 192 3.91 -8.22 -11.22
CA TYR A 192 5.12 -8.95 -10.86
C TYR A 192 4.85 -10.11 -9.88
N LEU A 193 4.01 -9.89 -8.84
CA LEU A 193 3.62 -10.99 -7.95
C LEU A 193 2.86 -12.09 -8.70
N ARG A 194 1.92 -11.68 -9.56
CA ARG A 194 1.01 -12.62 -10.23
C ARG A 194 1.68 -13.41 -11.36
N TYR A 195 2.60 -12.79 -12.10
CA TYR A 195 3.17 -13.33 -13.34
C TYR A 195 4.70 -13.43 -13.32
N SER A 196 5.31 -13.14 -12.19
CA SER A 196 6.74 -13.33 -11.92
C SER A 196 7.63 -12.80 -13.05
N THR A 197 8.54 -13.62 -13.56
CA THR A 197 9.53 -13.25 -14.59
C THR A 197 8.92 -12.82 -15.92
N GLN A 198 7.64 -13.10 -16.18
CA GLN A 198 6.98 -12.57 -17.36
C GLN A 198 6.77 -11.05 -17.28
N CYS A 199 6.50 -10.52 -16.08
CA CYS A 199 6.18 -9.11 -15.84
C CYS A 199 7.16 -8.47 -14.85
N GLU A 200 8.45 -8.54 -15.15
CA GLU A 200 9.49 -7.93 -14.31
C GLU A 200 9.41 -6.39 -14.36
N PRO A 201 9.33 -5.70 -13.21
CA PRO A 201 9.21 -4.23 -13.16
C PRO A 201 10.36 -3.49 -13.83
N ILE A 202 11.54 -4.12 -13.89
CA ILE A 202 12.74 -3.56 -14.56
C ILE A 202 12.57 -3.39 -16.08
N ASN A 203 11.58 -4.04 -16.67
CA ASN A 203 11.28 -3.94 -18.10
C ASN A 203 10.30 -2.80 -18.42
N ILE A 204 9.82 -2.06 -17.41
CA ILE A 204 8.82 -1.02 -17.62
C ILE A 204 9.06 0.26 -16.80
N GLY A 205 9.93 0.23 -15.81
CA GLY A 205 10.30 1.40 -15.01
C GLY A 205 11.79 1.70 -15.10
N VAL A 206 12.14 2.98 -15.11
CA VAL A 206 13.52 3.44 -15.11
C VAL A 206 14.06 3.74 -13.72
N GLY A 207 15.34 4.08 -13.62
CA GLY A 207 15.99 4.60 -12.43
C GLY A 207 16.69 3.55 -11.57
N SER A 208 17.03 3.96 -10.34
CA SER A 208 17.74 3.13 -9.37
C SER A 208 16.88 1.96 -8.87
N ARG A 209 17.54 0.93 -8.36
CA ARG A 209 16.91 -0.25 -7.76
C ARG A 209 17.54 -0.58 -6.40
N SER A 210 18.05 0.44 -5.73
CA SER A 210 18.89 0.31 -4.55
C SER A 210 18.13 -0.06 -3.27
N TYR A 211 16.82 0.05 -3.25
CA TYR A 211 16.02 -0.36 -2.09
C TYR A 211 15.86 -1.88 -2.04
N SER A 212 15.57 -2.49 -3.18
CA SER A 212 15.36 -3.94 -3.26
C SER A 212 16.70 -4.70 -3.17
N ASP A 213 16.78 -5.67 -2.25
CA ASP A 213 17.96 -6.51 -2.05
C ASP A 213 18.35 -7.31 -3.32
N ASN A 214 17.37 -7.66 -4.16
CA ASN A 214 17.58 -8.37 -5.41
C ASN A 214 17.71 -7.44 -6.62
N ALA A 215 17.60 -6.14 -6.44
CA ALA A 215 17.54 -5.13 -7.50
C ALA A 215 16.48 -5.45 -8.57
N ASP A 216 15.37 -6.07 -8.17
CA ASP A 216 14.27 -6.51 -9.02
C ASP A 216 13.11 -5.50 -9.10
N MET A 217 13.13 -4.45 -8.26
CA MET A 217 12.12 -3.40 -8.20
C MET A 217 12.76 -2.02 -8.39
N PRO A 218 12.41 -1.25 -9.45
CA PRO A 218 12.79 0.15 -9.57
C PRO A 218 12.30 0.98 -8.38
N ASN A 219 13.16 1.82 -7.83
CA ASN A 219 12.86 2.66 -6.67
C ASN A 219 11.63 3.53 -6.90
N ILE A 220 11.46 4.03 -8.12
CA ILE A 220 10.36 4.91 -8.52
C ILE A 220 8.98 4.32 -8.17
N PHE A 221 8.77 3.00 -8.30
CA PHE A 221 7.49 2.40 -7.95
C PHE A 221 7.27 2.34 -6.43
N LEU A 222 8.33 2.20 -5.64
CA LEU A 222 8.24 2.23 -4.18
C LEU A 222 8.02 3.65 -3.66
N GLU A 223 8.66 4.64 -4.29
CA GLU A 223 8.48 6.06 -4.01
C GLU A 223 7.05 6.51 -4.37
N TRP A 224 6.57 6.17 -5.55
CA TRP A 224 5.19 6.49 -5.97
C TRP A 224 4.11 5.84 -5.12
N ASN A 225 4.35 4.62 -4.63
CA ASN A 225 3.42 3.94 -3.72
C ASN A 225 3.28 4.65 -2.37
N GLU A 226 4.31 5.34 -1.91
CA GLU A 226 4.29 6.16 -0.69
C GLU A 226 3.73 7.56 -0.97
N GLU A 227 4.16 8.21 -2.06
CA GLU A 227 3.81 9.59 -2.38
C GLU A 227 2.35 9.78 -2.85
N ASP A 228 1.74 8.74 -3.43
CA ASP A 228 0.36 8.74 -3.91
C ASP A 228 -0.43 7.63 -3.18
N PRO A 229 -1.03 7.95 -2.02
CA PRO A 229 -1.78 7.00 -1.20
C PRO A 229 -3.00 6.42 -1.93
N VAL A 230 -3.40 5.19 -1.55
CA VAL A 230 -4.54 4.50 -2.15
C VAL A 230 -5.83 5.32 -2.04
N SER A 231 -6.41 5.64 -3.18
CA SER A 231 -7.67 6.35 -3.30
C SER A 231 -8.89 5.46 -2.98
N GLU A 232 -10.03 6.08 -2.69
CA GLU A 232 -11.30 5.34 -2.57
C GLU A 232 -11.67 4.67 -3.91
N PHE A 233 -11.34 5.29 -5.02
CA PHE A 233 -11.55 4.73 -6.36
C PHE A 233 -10.79 3.41 -6.52
N GLU A 234 -9.50 3.33 -6.16
CA GLU A 234 -8.73 2.10 -6.22
C GLU A 234 -9.28 1.01 -5.30
N ARG A 235 -9.70 1.36 -4.07
CA ARG A 235 -10.31 0.40 -3.15
C ARG A 235 -11.58 -0.21 -3.76
N ASN A 236 -12.48 0.63 -4.28
CA ASN A 236 -13.71 0.19 -4.92
C ASN A 236 -13.41 -0.66 -6.17
N ARG A 237 -12.42 -0.25 -6.97
CA ARG A 237 -11.95 -1.01 -8.14
C ARG A 237 -11.46 -2.40 -7.74
N ASN A 238 -10.66 -2.51 -6.69
CA ASN A 238 -10.15 -3.77 -6.18
C ASN A 238 -11.28 -4.72 -5.75
N GLU A 239 -12.32 -4.20 -5.08
CA GLU A 239 -13.52 -4.96 -4.72
C GLU A 239 -14.29 -5.46 -5.94
N VAL A 240 -14.50 -4.60 -6.94
CA VAL A 240 -15.18 -4.99 -8.17
C VAL A 240 -14.42 -6.11 -8.87
N ILE A 241 -13.11 -5.95 -9.10
CA ILE A 241 -12.31 -6.97 -9.77
C ILE A 241 -12.29 -8.27 -8.96
N TYR A 242 -12.18 -8.21 -7.64
CA TYR A 242 -12.30 -9.37 -6.77
C TYR A 242 -13.60 -10.14 -6.99
N SER A 243 -14.72 -9.43 -7.15
CA SER A 243 -16.01 -10.07 -7.41
C SER A 243 -16.08 -10.83 -8.75
N PHE A 244 -15.29 -10.44 -9.73
CA PHE A 244 -15.22 -11.06 -11.05
C PHE A 244 -14.11 -12.13 -11.18
N GLN A 245 -12.90 -11.81 -10.72
CA GLN A 245 -11.72 -12.67 -10.89
C GLN A 245 -11.45 -13.59 -9.69
N GLY A 246 -11.88 -13.19 -8.49
CA GLY A 246 -11.66 -13.92 -7.23
C GLY A 246 -10.37 -13.58 -6.53
N ASN A 247 -9.49 -12.77 -7.12
CA ASN A 247 -8.25 -12.30 -6.50
C ASN A 247 -8.23 -10.80 -6.31
N ARG A 248 -7.34 -10.33 -5.45
CA ARG A 248 -7.18 -8.92 -5.05
C ARG A 248 -5.77 -8.43 -5.36
N ASN A 249 -5.61 -7.14 -5.55
CA ASN A 249 -4.30 -6.50 -5.51
C ASN A 249 -3.93 -6.18 -4.05
N PRO A 250 -2.96 -6.87 -3.45
CA PRO A 250 -2.62 -6.70 -2.05
C PRO A 250 -2.03 -5.31 -1.73
N PHE A 251 -1.39 -4.66 -2.70
CA PHE A 251 -0.81 -3.33 -2.52
C PHE A 251 -1.85 -2.21 -2.50
N ILE A 252 -3.08 -2.47 -2.96
CA ILE A 252 -4.24 -1.59 -2.75
C ILE A 252 -4.82 -1.82 -1.36
N ASP A 253 -4.90 -3.06 -0.89
CA ASP A 253 -5.44 -3.38 0.43
C ASP A 253 -4.51 -2.93 1.56
N ASN A 254 -3.20 -3.04 1.37
CA ASN A 254 -2.19 -2.47 2.26
C ASN A 254 -0.89 -2.10 1.51
N PRO A 255 -0.68 -0.83 1.16
CA PRO A 255 0.52 -0.35 0.47
C PRO A 255 1.84 -0.69 1.17
N TYR A 256 1.83 -0.79 2.50
CA TYR A 256 3.01 -1.12 3.30
C TYR A 256 3.62 -2.50 2.99
N LEU A 257 2.85 -3.41 2.39
CA LEU A 257 3.37 -4.70 1.95
C LEU A 257 4.51 -4.55 0.93
N ALA A 258 4.51 -3.50 0.12
CA ALA A 258 5.63 -3.20 -0.79
C ALA A 258 6.91 -2.87 -0.01
N THR A 259 6.80 -2.09 1.06
CA THR A 259 7.93 -1.78 1.95
C THR A 259 8.48 -3.04 2.62
N LEU A 260 7.60 -3.94 3.09
CA LEU A 260 8.02 -5.20 3.71
C LEU A 260 8.70 -6.15 2.72
N ILE A 261 8.36 -6.10 1.44
CA ILE A 261 8.94 -6.98 0.41
C ILE A 261 10.24 -6.43 -0.15
N TRP A 262 10.28 -5.14 -0.51
CA TRP A 262 11.38 -4.54 -1.28
C TRP A 262 12.14 -3.44 -0.54
N ASN A 263 11.81 -3.17 0.72
CA ASN A 263 12.30 -2.01 1.47
C ASN A 263 11.81 -0.68 0.83
N GLY A 264 12.54 0.41 1.00
CA GLY A 264 12.18 1.71 0.47
C GLY A 264 11.38 2.57 1.45
N PRO A 265 10.68 3.61 0.98
CA PRO A 265 9.86 4.48 1.82
C PRO A 265 8.74 3.72 2.52
N ASN A 266 8.34 4.19 3.71
CA ASN A 266 7.22 3.61 4.45
C ASN A 266 5.90 4.10 3.84
N ALA A 267 5.29 3.29 3.00
CA ALA A 267 3.95 3.54 2.51
C ALA A 267 2.88 3.39 3.60
N GLU A 268 1.63 3.77 3.31
CA GLU A 268 0.51 3.67 4.26
C GLU A 268 0.31 2.23 4.75
N ASP A 269 0.31 2.06 6.07
CA ASP A 269 0.02 0.77 6.71
C ASP A 269 -1.44 0.71 7.16
N SER A 270 -2.29 0.21 6.29
CA SER A 270 -3.73 0.10 6.54
C SER A 270 -4.09 -0.99 7.57
N TRP A 271 -3.14 -1.88 7.91
CA TRP A 271 -3.39 -3.01 8.82
C TRP A 271 -2.65 -2.92 10.15
N GLY A 272 -1.81 -1.89 10.33
CA GLY A 272 -1.02 -1.71 11.55
C GLY A 272 0.13 -2.71 11.68
N LEU A 273 0.68 -3.20 10.58
CA LEU A 273 1.85 -4.09 10.55
C LEU A 273 3.12 -3.36 11.02
N LEU A 274 3.17 -2.03 10.83
CA LEU A 274 4.19 -1.15 11.42
C LEU A 274 4.06 -1.03 12.95
N SER A 275 2.83 -1.19 13.47
CA SER A 275 2.69 -1.22 14.91
C SER A 275 3.47 -2.42 15.40
N THR A 276 4.32 -2.20 16.39
CA THR A 276 5.11 -3.23 17.07
C THR A 276 4.19 -4.26 17.73
N ALA A 277 3.37 -4.94 16.92
CA ALA A 277 2.66 -6.11 17.34
C ALA A 277 3.70 -7.22 17.47
N ASP A 278 4.06 -7.49 18.70
CA ASP A 278 4.44 -8.77 19.27
C ASP A 278 5.37 -9.66 18.44
N LEU A 279 6.56 -9.15 18.18
CA LEU A 279 7.62 -9.98 17.60
C LEU A 279 8.56 -10.46 18.72
N GLY A 280 8.14 -11.53 19.37
CA GLY A 280 8.96 -12.15 20.44
C GLY A 280 9.06 -11.36 21.75
N PHE A 281 8.53 -10.13 21.79
CA PHE A 281 8.48 -9.31 23.00
C PHE A 281 7.20 -9.51 23.83
N GLU A 282 6.28 -10.42 23.44
CA GLU A 282 5.10 -10.74 24.26
C GLU A 282 5.48 -11.16 25.68
N SER A 283 6.63 -11.81 25.81
CA SER A 283 7.19 -12.21 27.09
C SER A 283 8.05 -11.15 27.78
N VAL A 284 8.33 -9.99 27.13
CA VAL A 284 9.17 -8.95 27.72
C VAL A 284 8.32 -7.96 28.50
N PHE A 285 8.60 -7.87 29.78
CA PHE A 285 7.92 -6.96 30.71
C PHE A 285 8.93 -6.06 31.41
N VAL A 286 8.56 -4.79 31.59
CA VAL A 286 9.28 -3.84 32.44
C VAL A 286 8.50 -3.62 33.72
N HIS A 287 9.06 -3.94 34.85
CA HIS A 287 8.41 -3.73 36.13
C HIS A 287 9.40 -3.35 37.26
N PRO A 288 8.93 -2.62 38.28
CA PRO A 288 7.64 -1.94 38.36
C PRO A 288 7.58 -0.75 37.38
N THR A 289 6.40 -0.39 36.94
CA THR A 289 6.18 0.79 36.10
C THR A 289 6.25 2.12 36.86
N ILE A 290 6.24 2.06 38.19
CA ILE A 290 6.55 3.15 39.11
C ILE A 290 7.69 2.65 40.01
N ALA A 291 8.86 3.24 39.89
CA ALA A 291 10.09 2.75 40.49
C ALA A 291 10.87 3.86 41.17
N LYS A 292 11.73 3.47 42.13
CA LYS A 292 12.61 4.37 42.84
C LYS A 292 14.09 4.08 42.58
N ASP A 293 14.50 2.84 42.75
CA ASP A 293 15.89 2.45 42.68
C ASP A 293 16.22 1.53 41.52
N TYR A 294 15.25 0.70 41.09
CA TYR A 294 15.47 -0.33 40.08
C TYR A 294 14.20 -0.57 39.24
N VAL A 295 14.42 -0.91 37.97
CA VAL A 295 13.45 -1.55 37.09
C VAL A 295 14.00 -2.86 36.56
N TYR A 296 13.13 -3.84 36.33
CA TYR A 296 13.49 -5.17 35.85
C TYR A 296 12.94 -5.39 34.46
N LEU A 297 13.74 -6.06 33.64
CA LEU A 297 13.35 -6.55 32.32
C LEU A 297 13.18 -8.07 32.43
N GLU A 298 12.00 -8.58 32.24
CA GLU A 298 11.72 -10.02 32.21
C GLU A 298 11.33 -10.49 30.81
N GLY A 299 11.64 -11.75 30.50
CA GLY A 299 11.19 -12.43 29.27
C GLY A 299 12.24 -12.59 28.18
N LEU A 300 13.42 -11.97 28.28
CA LEU A 300 14.50 -12.13 27.29
C LEU A 300 15.89 -11.98 27.91
N GLU A 301 16.88 -12.75 27.44
CA GLU A 301 18.28 -12.46 27.73
C GLU A 301 18.76 -11.37 26.74
N LEU A 302 18.81 -10.14 27.21
CA LEU A 302 19.21 -8.99 26.41
C LEU A 302 20.67 -8.58 26.70
N SER A 303 21.41 -8.28 25.63
CA SER A 303 22.66 -7.55 25.74
C SER A 303 22.40 -6.08 26.12
N LYS A 304 23.34 -5.44 26.83
CA LYS A 304 23.21 -4.00 27.13
C LYS A 304 23.08 -3.13 25.88
N ASP A 305 23.70 -3.54 24.78
CA ASP A 305 23.71 -2.81 23.53
C ASP A 305 22.30 -2.78 22.84
N ALA A 306 21.46 -3.76 23.19
CA ALA A 306 20.07 -3.81 22.71
C ALA A 306 19.12 -2.89 23.50
N ILE A 307 19.60 -2.25 24.60
CA ILE A 307 18.75 -1.44 25.48
C ILE A 307 19.20 0.02 25.43
N LYS A 308 18.24 0.93 25.26
CA LYS A 308 18.47 2.37 25.40
C LYS A 308 17.42 2.97 26.33
N ILE A 309 17.83 3.92 27.17
CA ILE A 309 16.91 4.64 28.06
C ILE A 309 16.89 6.11 27.67
N TYR A 310 15.69 6.68 27.62
CA TYR A 310 15.48 8.09 27.28
C TYR A 310 14.67 8.78 28.36
N ASN A 311 14.96 10.07 28.59
CA ASN A 311 14.08 10.91 29.36
C ASN A 311 12.88 11.41 28.52
N GLN A 312 11.96 12.15 29.13
CA GLN A 312 10.78 12.70 28.45
C GLN A 312 11.08 13.70 27.30
N LEU A 313 12.32 14.16 27.16
CA LEU A 313 12.78 15.02 26.06
C LEU A 313 13.46 14.22 24.94
N GLY A 314 13.46 12.90 25.03
CA GLY A 314 14.12 12.01 24.05
C GLY A 314 15.64 11.97 24.15
N GLN A 315 16.24 12.50 25.24
CA GLN A 315 17.68 12.45 25.44
C GLN A 315 18.08 11.09 26.02
N PRO A 316 19.10 10.42 25.44
CA PRO A 316 19.59 9.14 25.94
C PRO A 316 20.31 9.30 27.29
N LEU A 317 20.18 8.29 28.13
CA LEU A 317 20.77 8.24 29.46
C LEU A 317 21.63 7.01 29.59
N ASP A 318 22.78 7.16 30.27
CA ASP A 318 23.60 6.04 30.69
C ASP A 318 22.94 5.29 31.87
N PHE A 319 23.04 3.97 31.84
CA PHE A 319 22.50 3.10 32.86
C PHE A 319 23.41 1.91 33.13
N HIS A 320 23.25 1.29 34.30
CA HIS A 320 23.93 0.05 34.67
C HIS A 320 22.91 -1.10 34.62
N LEU A 321 23.25 -2.14 33.84
CA LEU A 321 22.49 -3.40 33.73
C LEU A 321 23.23 -4.50 34.46
N GLU A 322 22.56 -5.18 35.38
CA GLU A 322 23.08 -6.34 36.13
C GLU A 322 22.07 -7.49 36.00
N GLY A 323 22.36 -8.44 35.11
CA GLY A 323 21.38 -9.45 34.69
C GLY A 323 20.19 -8.79 34.01
N ASN A 324 19.00 -8.92 34.60
CA ASN A 324 17.75 -8.29 34.11
C ASN A 324 17.39 -6.98 34.85
N LYS A 325 18.29 -6.48 35.73
CA LYS A 325 18.04 -5.36 36.62
C LYS A 325 18.75 -4.10 36.16
N ILE A 326 18.00 -3.02 35.99
CA ILE A 326 18.51 -1.69 35.63
C ILE A 326 18.50 -0.80 36.88
N ASN A 327 19.63 -0.26 37.23
CA ASN A 327 19.76 0.70 38.32
C ASN A 327 19.36 2.09 37.84
N ILE A 328 18.34 2.68 38.47
CA ILE A 328 17.81 4.01 38.18
C ILE A 328 17.91 4.99 39.37
N SER A 329 18.63 4.62 40.41
CA SER A 329 18.75 5.44 41.64
C SER A 329 19.35 6.84 41.41
N SER A 330 20.09 7.01 40.30
CA SER A 330 20.64 8.31 39.86
C SER A 330 19.70 9.14 39.01
N PHE A 331 18.53 8.61 38.65
CA PHE A 331 17.60 9.30 37.78
C PHE A 331 16.75 10.29 38.58
N SER A 332 16.50 11.46 38.00
CA SER A 332 15.60 12.44 38.58
C SER A 332 14.13 11.97 38.52
N LYS A 333 13.28 12.47 39.41
CA LYS A 333 11.83 12.20 39.31
C LYS A 333 11.28 12.59 37.96
N GLY A 334 10.55 11.70 37.31
CA GLY A 334 9.98 11.95 35.97
C GLY A 334 9.64 10.69 35.19
N ILE A 335 9.17 10.89 33.97
CA ILE A 335 8.82 9.81 33.03
C ILE A 335 10.05 9.46 32.19
N TYR A 336 10.27 8.18 32.03
CA TYR A 336 11.36 7.60 31.24
C TYR A 336 10.85 6.50 30.32
N PHE A 337 11.61 6.26 29.27
CA PHE A 337 11.31 5.26 28.27
C PHE A 337 12.49 4.32 28.09
N ILE A 338 12.22 3.01 28.11
CA ILE A 338 13.19 1.97 27.78
C ILE A 338 12.86 1.51 26.36
N SER A 339 13.78 1.69 25.42
CA SER A 339 13.73 1.12 24.08
C SER A 339 14.58 -0.15 24.06
N ILE A 340 13.98 -1.25 23.65
CA ILE A 340 14.67 -2.52 23.43
C ILE A 340 14.71 -2.77 21.94
N LEU A 341 15.91 -2.97 21.39
CA LEU A 341 16.16 -3.25 19.97
C LEU A 341 16.61 -4.70 19.83
N ASP A 342 15.92 -5.46 18.98
CA ASP A 342 16.33 -6.80 18.56
C ASP A 342 16.34 -6.85 17.04
N GLN A 343 17.50 -7.15 16.45
CA GLN A 343 17.77 -7.10 15.01
C GLN A 343 17.35 -5.75 14.38
N HIS A 344 16.17 -5.65 13.78
CA HIS A 344 15.65 -4.42 13.14
C HIS A 344 14.36 -3.89 13.80
N LYS A 345 13.98 -4.44 14.97
CA LYS A 345 12.71 -4.15 15.64
C LYS A 345 12.95 -3.57 17.03
N SER A 346 12.12 -2.61 17.43
CA SER A 346 12.23 -2.01 18.76
C SER A 346 10.90 -1.98 19.49
N LYS A 347 10.91 -2.24 20.80
CA LYS A 347 9.76 -2.06 21.67
C LYS A 347 10.06 -1.00 22.73
N LEU A 348 9.09 -0.12 23.00
CA LEU A 348 9.21 0.98 23.94
C LEU A 348 8.36 0.72 25.18
N PHE A 349 8.98 0.82 26.34
CA PHE A 349 8.32 0.70 27.64
C PHE A 349 8.42 2.02 28.40
N LYS A 350 7.37 2.41 29.09
CA LYS A 350 7.32 3.62 29.90
C LYS A 350 7.36 3.26 31.38
N PHE A 351 8.17 3.97 32.17
CA PHE A 351 8.17 3.90 33.62
C PHE A 351 8.31 5.29 34.25
N LEU A 352 7.91 5.40 35.52
CA LEU A 352 7.96 6.62 36.31
C LEU A 352 8.96 6.46 37.47
N VAL A 353 9.88 7.41 37.61
CA VAL A 353 10.76 7.53 38.79
C VAL A 353 10.11 8.50 39.81
N HIS A 354 9.94 8.07 41.07
CA HIS A 354 9.24 8.84 42.12
C HIS A 354 10.05 9.15 43.37
#